data_580f8869dab50cf700682fd9b577c39f
#
_entry.id   580f8869dab50cf700682fd9b577c39f
#
_cell.length_a   1.000
_cell.length_b   1.000
_cell.length_c   1.000
_cell.angle_alpha   90.00
_cell.angle_beta   90.00
_cell.angle_gamma   90.00
#
_symmetry.space_group_name_H-M   'P 1'
#
loop_
_entity.id
_entity.type
_entity.pdbx_description
1 polymer ?
#
loop_
_entity_poly.entity_id
_entity_poly.type
_entity_poly.pdbx_seq_one_letter_code
_entity_poly.pdbx_strand_id
1 'polypeptide(L)'
;MAEIIGVVERIWRYPVKSTGGERLDSVDVDERGLAGDRLYAVRDAAGKLGSGKNTRRFRRMDGLLRLSARLGRRIDGPELFDPLGRPVERPNAFLRAYLQLDDVELAREDAVSHFDQLPVSVLSTATLEWFGEAAPFTVVDERRFRPNILLRTPPGTPPFVEDAWLGRQARGEAPDSARLSFVASSERCSMTGAPQPGLPHAPEILKAIVHAHDGRLDALAEVAAPGRLRVGDRLTLD
;
A
#
# COMPACT_ATOMS: atom_id res chain seq x y z
N MET A 1 -11.67 -27.09 9.83
CA MET A 1 -12.71 -26.10 9.50
C MET A 1 -11.98 -24.87 9.00
N ALA A 2 -12.42 -24.23 7.93
CA ALA A 2 -11.83 -22.99 7.44
C ALA A 2 -11.99 -21.91 8.52
N GLU A 3 -10.90 -21.22 8.84
CA GLU A 3 -10.84 -20.18 9.88
C GLU A 3 -11.15 -18.83 9.25
N ILE A 4 -12.21 -18.16 9.69
CA ILE A 4 -12.51 -16.78 9.25
C ILE A 4 -11.55 -15.83 9.94
N ILE A 5 -10.72 -15.13 9.15
CA ILE A 5 -9.76 -14.15 9.69
C ILE A 5 -10.30 -12.71 9.69
N GLY A 6 -11.38 -12.44 8.97
CA GLY A 6 -12.01 -11.13 8.98
C GLY A 6 -12.83 -10.85 7.73
N VAL A 7 -13.24 -9.59 7.63
CA VAL A 7 -14.02 -9.05 6.51
C VAL A 7 -13.25 -7.92 5.86
N VAL A 8 -13.15 -7.90 4.54
CA VAL A 8 -12.53 -6.80 3.78
C VAL A 8 -13.29 -5.51 4.07
N GLU A 9 -12.68 -4.61 4.82
CA GLU A 9 -13.29 -3.32 5.19
C GLU A 9 -12.98 -2.24 4.18
N ARG A 10 -11.73 -2.23 3.68
CA ARG A 10 -11.28 -1.26 2.67
C ARG A 10 -10.32 -1.91 1.71
N ILE A 11 -10.40 -1.47 0.46
CA ILE A 11 -9.45 -1.82 -0.60
C ILE A 11 -8.79 -0.52 -1.08
N TRP A 12 -7.47 -0.50 -1.06
CA TRP A 12 -6.65 0.59 -1.55
C TRP A 12 -5.84 0.16 -2.78
N ARG A 13 -5.88 0.98 -3.80
CA ARG A 13 -4.97 0.89 -4.95
C ARG A 13 -4.09 2.13 -5.00
N TYR A 14 -2.81 1.94 -5.25
CA TYR A 14 -1.81 3.01 -5.36
C TYR A 14 -1.23 2.99 -6.77
N PRO A 15 -1.87 3.59 -7.78
CA PRO A 15 -1.43 3.47 -9.18
C PRO A 15 0.00 3.90 -9.41
N VAL A 16 0.45 4.92 -8.66
CA VAL A 16 1.83 5.44 -8.73
C VAL A 16 2.55 5.14 -7.41
N LYS A 17 3.74 4.53 -7.54
CA LYS A 17 4.61 4.25 -6.39
C LYS A 17 4.89 5.53 -5.59
N SER A 18 4.89 5.41 -4.26
CA SER A 18 5.22 6.50 -3.31
C SER A 18 4.27 7.72 -3.35
N THR A 19 3.10 7.63 -3.97
CA THR A 19 2.04 8.65 -3.90
C THR A 19 0.84 8.17 -3.10
N GLY A 20 -0.09 9.04 -2.73
CA GLY A 20 -1.41 8.65 -2.22
C GLY A 20 -2.17 7.81 -3.25
N GLY A 21 -3.06 6.95 -2.77
CA GLY A 21 -3.85 6.04 -3.58
C GLY A 21 -5.34 6.41 -3.62
N GLU A 22 -6.13 5.47 -4.11
CA GLU A 22 -7.58 5.54 -4.21
C GLU A 22 -8.25 4.37 -3.49
N ARG A 23 -9.45 4.61 -2.97
CA ARG A 23 -10.30 3.56 -2.39
C ARG A 23 -11.17 2.96 -3.47
N LEU A 24 -11.35 1.64 -3.40
CA LEU A 24 -12.17 0.87 -4.33
C LEU A 24 -13.19 0.04 -3.56
N ASP A 25 -14.37 -0.16 -4.15
CA ASP A 25 -15.37 -1.10 -3.63
C ASP A 25 -15.08 -2.52 -4.06
N SER A 26 -14.40 -2.68 -5.20
CA SER A 26 -13.91 -3.98 -5.69
C SER A 26 -12.71 -3.80 -6.62
N VAL A 27 -11.93 -4.86 -6.76
CA VAL A 27 -10.75 -4.87 -7.63
C VAL A 27 -10.54 -6.27 -8.21
N ASP A 28 -10.14 -6.32 -9.47
CA ASP A 28 -9.61 -7.54 -10.08
C ASP A 28 -8.18 -7.76 -9.58
N VAL A 29 -7.85 -9.00 -9.28
CA VAL A 29 -6.53 -9.43 -8.83
C VAL A 29 -6.00 -10.40 -9.87
N ASP A 30 -4.90 -10.05 -10.47
CA ASP A 30 -4.15 -10.87 -11.42
C ASP A 30 -2.87 -11.43 -10.78
N GLU A 31 -2.06 -12.14 -11.53
CA GLU A 31 -0.80 -12.73 -11.05
C GLU A 31 0.17 -11.68 -10.49
N ARG A 32 0.06 -10.43 -10.93
CA ARG A 32 0.89 -9.31 -10.48
C ARG A 32 0.40 -8.70 -9.14
N GLY A 33 -0.84 -8.94 -8.73
CA GLY A 33 -1.48 -8.31 -7.57
C GLY A 33 -2.78 -7.60 -7.94
N LEU A 34 -3.14 -6.55 -7.20
CA LEU A 34 -4.33 -5.75 -7.53
C LEU A 34 -4.12 -5.05 -8.87
N ALA A 35 -5.08 -5.18 -9.77
CA ALA A 35 -5.00 -4.62 -11.13
C ALA A 35 -4.70 -3.11 -11.10
N GLY A 36 -3.55 -2.74 -11.67
CA GLY A 36 -3.08 -1.35 -11.74
C GLY A 36 -2.35 -0.83 -10.49
N ASP A 37 -2.19 -1.63 -9.45
CA ASP A 37 -1.47 -1.21 -8.25
C ASP A 37 0.04 -1.09 -8.53
N ARG A 38 0.67 0.06 -8.16
CA ARG A 38 2.08 0.43 -8.42
C ARG A 38 2.52 0.21 -9.88
N LEU A 39 1.57 0.24 -10.81
CA LEU A 39 1.86 0.07 -12.24
C LEU A 39 2.73 1.20 -12.81
N TYR A 40 2.75 2.34 -12.13
CA TYR A 40 3.56 3.50 -12.48
C TYR A 40 4.47 3.91 -11.32
N ALA A 41 5.59 4.54 -11.66
CA ALA A 41 6.50 5.16 -10.71
C ALA A 41 7.15 6.41 -11.31
N VAL A 42 7.55 7.35 -10.48
CA VAL A 42 8.49 8.39 -10.91
C VAL A 42 9.87 7.77 -10.98
N ARG A 43 10.52 7.86 -12.14
CA ARG A 43 11.82 7.24 -12.43
C ARG A 43 12.80 8.32 -12.91
N ASP A 44 14.06 8.26 -12.47
CA ASP A 44 15.11 9.12 -12.99
C ASP A 44 15.80 8.52 -14.21
N ALA A 45 16.68 9.30 -14.86
CA ALA A 45 17.40 8.86 -16.05
C ALA A 45 18.33 7.64 -15.82
N ALA A 46 18.72 7.38 -14.57
CA ALA A 46 19.48 6.18 -14.19
C ALA A 46 18.58 4.96 -13.90
N GLY A 47 17.26 5.08 -14.06
CA GLY A 47 16.27 4.03 -13.81
C GLY A 47 15.90 3.84 -12.34
N LYS A 48 16.35 4.71 -11.43
CA LYS A 48 15.99 4.61 -10.02
C LYS A 48 14.58 5.13 -9.78
N LEU A 49 13.82 4.41 -8.96
CA LEU A 49 12.44 4.72 -8.62
C LEU A 49 12.36 5.75 -7.48
N GLY A 50 11.46 6.70 -7.60
CA GLY A 50 11.17 7.69 -6.57
C GLY A 50 10.66 7.06 -5.27
N SER A 51 11.29 7.43 -4.15
CA SER A 51 10.97 6.91 -2.83
C SER A 51 11.38 7.91 -1.74
N GLY A 52 11.08 7.62 -0.46
CA GLY A 52 11.59 8.37 0.69
C GLY A 52 13.00 7.99 1.14
N LYS A 53 13.72 7.13 0.40
CA LYS A 53 15.05 6.64 0.75
C LYS A 53 15.97 6.60 -0.47
N ASN A 54 17.29 6.63 -0.22
CA ASN A 54 18.30 6.38 -1.25
C ASN A 54 18.86 4.98 -1.11
N THR A 55 18.82 4.20 -2.19
CA THR A 55 19.44 2.87 -2.28
C THR A 55 19.93 2.65 -3.71
N ARG A 56 20.46 1.45 -4.01
CA ARG A 56 20.78 1.06 -5.39
C ARG A 56 19.56 1.21 -6.33
N ARG A 57 18.34 0.87 -5.83
CA ARG A 57 17.09 0.81 -6.59
C ARG A 57 16.28 2.11 -6.50
N PHE A 58 16.44 2.87 -5.42
CA PHE A 58 15.60 4.02 -5.11
C PHE A 58 16.39 5.31 -5.04
N ARG A 59 15.77 6.40 -5.51
CA ARG A 59 16.22 7.78 -5.32
C ARG A 59 15.24 8.49 -4.40
N ARG A 60 15.76 9.18 -3.39
CA ARG A 60 14.94 10.01 -2.52
C ARG A 60 14.35 11.17 -3.32
N MET A 61 13.02 11.23 -3.35
CA MET A 61 12.23 12.29 -3.99
C MET A 61 11.19 12.76 -2.99
N ASP A 62 11.59 13.73 -2.18
CA ASP A 62 10.74 14.26 -1.12
C ASP A 62 9.51 14.95 -1.72
N GLY A 63 8.35 14.75 -1.10
CA GLY A 63 7.08 15.31 -1.55
C GLY A 63 6.20 14.36 -2.35
N LEU A 64 6.67 13.22 -2.84
CA LEU A 64 5.83 12.27 -3.60
C LEU A 64 4.59 11.82 -2.80
N LEU A 65 4.70 11.60 -1.48
CA LEU A 65 3.56 11.23 -0.63
C LEU A 65 2.51 12.34 -0.49
N ARG A 66 2.82 13.57 -0.89
CA ARG A 66 1.84 14.67 -0.91
C ARG A 66 1.00 14.68 -2.18
N LEU A 67 1.44 13.97 -3.21
CA LEU A 67 0.69 13.76 -4.43
C LEU A 67 -0.26 12.58 -4.25
N SER A 68 -1.32 12.51 -5.05
CA SER A 68 -2.16 11.31 -5.13
C SER A 68 -2.39 10.92 -6.58
N ALA A 69 -2.76 9.66 -6.79
CA ALA A 69 -3.02 9.14 -8.12
C ALA A 69 -4.26 8.25 -8.12
N ARG A 70 -4.97 8.24 -9.26
CA ARG A 70 -6.10 7.36 -9.53
C ARG A 70 -5.92 6.74 -10.91
N LEU A 71 -6.41 5.53 -11.11
CA LEU A 71 -6.63 4.97 -12.44
C LEU A 71 -8.06 5.26 -12.84
N GLY A 72 -8.25 6.18 -13.78
CA GLY A 72 -9.53 6.38 -14.41
C GLY A 72 -10.02 5.12 -15.16
N ARG A 73 -11.23 5.17 -15.71
CA ARG A 73 -11.75 4.12 -16.59
C ARG A 73 -10.97 3.99 -17.91
N ARG A 74 -10.14 4.98 -18.24
CA ARG A 74 -9.31 5.01 -19.44
C ARG A 74 -7.91 4.45 -19.10
N ILE A 75 -7.44 3.57 -19.95
CA ILE A 75 -6.18 2.82 -19.85
C ILE A 75 -4.94 3.70 -20.16
N ASP A 76 -5.13 4.99 -20.42
CA ASP A 76 -4.08 5.88 -20.95
C ASP A 76 -3.07 6.39 -19.91
N GLY A 77 -3.13 5.86 -18.67
CA GLY A 77 -2.24 6.24 -17.59
C GLY A 77 -2.99 6.71 -16.34
N PRO A 78 -2.26 6.93 -15.23
CA PRO A 78 -2.86 7.42 -14.00
C PRO A 78 -3.16 8.92 -14.10
N GLU A 79 -4.28 9.33 -13.54
CA GLU A 79 -4.53 10.72 -13.20
C GLU A 79 -3.73 11.08 -11.96
N LEU A 80 -2.84 12.06 -12.08
CA LEU A 80 -2.04 12.57 -10.97
C LEU A 80 -2.72 13.84 -10.41
N PHE A 81 -2.68 13.97 -9.08
CA PHE A 81 -3.20 15.14 -8.38
C PHE A 81 -2.11 15.80 -7.54
N ASP A 82 -2.08 17.13 -7.54
CA ASP A 82 -1.16 17.93 -6.73
C ASP A 82 -1.51 17.87 -5.21
N PRO A 83 -0.70 18.46 -4.33
CA PRO A 83 -0.96 18.45 -2.88
C PRO A 83 -2.29 19.11 -2.46
N LEU A 84 -2.92 19.89 -3.32
CA LEU A 84 -4.21 20.53 -3.10
C LEU A 84 -5.37 19.74 -3.73
N GLY A 85 -5.10 18.55 -4.30
CA GLY A 85 -6.07 17.70 -4.94
C GLY A 85 -6.50 18.16 -6.34
N ARG A 86 -5.77 19.08 -6.99
CA ARG A 86 -6.04 19.54 -8.34
C ARG A 86 -5.44 18.59 -9.36
N PRO A 87 -6.14 18.25 -10.45
CA PRO A 87 -5.62 17.37 -11.49
C PRO A 87 -4.40 17.99 -12.20
N VAL A 88 -3.43 17.15 -12.51
CA VAL A 88 -2.21 17.53 -13.21
C VAL A 88 -2.31 17.15 -14.68
N GLU A 89 -2.40 18.14 -15.56
CA GLU A 89 -2.57 17.92 -17.00
C GLU A 89 -1.31 17.38 -17.69
N ARG A 90 -0.12 17.82 -17.25
CA ARG A 90 1.18 17.46 -17.83
C ARG A 90 2.09 16.82 -16.78
N PRO A 91 1.90 15.52 -16.46
CA PRO A 91 2.56 14.88 -15.34
C PRO A 91 4.09 15.05 -15.30
N ASN A 92 4.77 14.81 -16.43
CA ASN A 92 6.23 14.90 -16.47
C ASN A 92 6.76 16.32 -16.25
N ALA A 93 6.14 17.33 -16.87
CA ALA A 93 6.53 18.73 -16.66
C ALA A 93 6.28 19.17 -15.21
N PHE A 94 5.12 18.79 -14.66
CA PHE A 94 4.78 19.07 -13.28
C PHE A 94 5.76 18.38 -12.30
N LEU A 95 6.05 17.09 -12.49
CA LEU A 95 6.95 16.34 -11.60
C LEU A 95 8.35 16.94 -11.57
N ARG A 96 8.89 17.32 -12.73
CA ARG A 96 10.20 17.99 -12.81
C ARG A 96 10.22 19.29 -12.02
N ALA A 97 9.23 20.15 -12.23
CA ALA A 97 9.11 21.42 -11.52
C ALA A 97 8.87 21.22 -10.01
N TYR A 98 7.97 20.32 -9.64
CA TYR A 98 7.58 20.06 -8.25
C TYR A 98 8.71 19.43 -7.43
N LEU A 99 9.44 18.48 -8.01
CA LEU A 99 10.56 17.79 -7.35
C LEU A 99 11.88 18.55 -7.52
N GLN A 100 11.94 19.59 -8.38
CA GLN A 100 13.16 20.30 -8.75
C GLN A 100 14.23 19.35 -9.34
N LEU A 101 13.80 18.42 -10.21
CA LEU A 101 14.61 17.41 -10.84
C LEU A 101 14.27 17.37 -12.34
N ASP A 102 15.25 17.65 -13.21
CA ASP A 102 15.04 17.72 -14.67
C ASP A 102 15.00 16.35 -15.33
N ASP A 103 15.58 15.35 -14.67
CA ASP A 103 15.82 14.01 -15.19
C ASP A 103 14.77 12.97 -14.77
N VAL A 104 13.57 13.41 -14.39
CA VAL A 104 12.51 12.49 -13.94
C VAL A 104 11.32 12.41 -14.89
N GLU A 105 10.69 11.25 -14.89
CA GLU A 105 9.48 10.98 -15.65
C GLU A 105 8.54 10.04 -14.89
N LEU A 106 7.26 10.10 -15.21
CA LEU A 106 6.28 9.10 -14.82
C LEU A 106 6.37 7.93 -15.80
N ALA A 107 6.89 6.81 -15.33
CA ALA A 107 7.11 5.62 -16.15
C ALA A 107 6.16 4.48 -15.74
N ARG A 108 5.68 3.74 -16.75
CA ARG A 108 4.97 2.48 -16.52
C ARG A 108 5.98 1.38 -16.21
N GLU A 109 5.56 0.40 -15.41
CA GLU A 109 6.35 -0.79 -15.10
C GLU A 109 6.69 -1.55 -16.39
N ASP A 110 7.95 -1.94 -16.49
CA ASP A 110 8.50 -2.76 -17.57
C ASP A 110 9.17 -4.02 -16.98
N ALA A 111 10.44 -4.25 -17.26
CA ALA A 111 11.18 -5.40 -16.75
C ALA A 111 11.49 -5.35 -15.23
N VAL A 112 11.38 -4.18 -14.61
CA VAL A 112 11.69 -3.98 -13.19
C VAL A 112 10.41 -3.68 -12.43
N SER A 113 10.02 -4.58 -11.52
CA SER A 113 8.84 -4.38 -10.69
C SER A 113 8.92 -3.11 -9.85
N HIS A 114 7.80 -2.39 -9.74
CA HIS A 114 7.67 -1.21 -8.89
C HIS A 114 7.34 -1.54 -7.43
N PHE A 115 7.02 -2.78 -7.07
CA PHE A 115 6.81 -3.18 -5.68
C PHE A 115 8.10 -3.11 -4.88
N ASP A 116 8.00 -2.73 -3.62
CA ASP A 116 9.15 -2.76 -2.70
C ASP A 116 9.53 -4.18 -2.32
N GLN A 117 8.51 -5.00 -2.03
CA GLN A 117 8.61 -6.39 -1.60
C GLN A 117 7.60 -7.23 -2.39
N LEU A 118 6.46 -7.60 -1.81
CA LEU A 118 5.42 -8.42 -2.44
C LEU A 118 4.23 -7.57 -2.92
N PRO A 119 3.39 -8.14 -3.82
CA PRO A 119 2.38 -7.36 -4.53
C PRO A 119 1.16 -6.96 -3.69
N VAL A 120 0.81 -7.75 -2.67
CA VAL A 120 -0.39 -7.48 -1.86
C VAL A 120 0.00 -7.35 -0.39
N SER A 121 -0.50 -6.30 0.27
CA SER A 121 -0.36 -6.16 1.72
C SER A 121 -1.72 -6.09 2.40
N VAL A 122 -1.84 -6.80 3.52
CA VAL A 122 -3.06 -6.92 4.31
C VAL A 122 -2.78 -6.48 5.75
N LEU A 123 -3.46 -5.42 6.19
CA LEU A 123 -3.38 -4.90 7.55
C LEU A 123 -4.70 -5.19 8.26
N SER A 124 -4.66 -5.64 9.52
CA SER A 124 -5.85 -5.84 10.34
C SER A 124 -6.29 -4.57 11.07
N THR A 125 -7.58 -4.45 11.36
CA THR A 125 -8.08 -3.39 12.24
C THR A 125 -7.53 -3.53 13.64
N ALA A 126 -7.33 -4.74 14.16
CA ALA A 126 -6.75 -4.98 15.47
C ALA A 126 -5.35 -4.37 15.60
N THR A 127 -4.49 -4.57 14.60
CA THR A 127 -3.16 -3.96 14.56
C THR A 127 -3.22 -2.44 14.39
N LEU A 128 -4.15 -1.93 13.59
CA LEU A 128 -4.34 -0.49 13.42
C LEU A 128 -4.83 0.18 14.72
N GLU A 129 -5.78 -0.44 15.42
CA GLU A 129 -6.35 0.05 16.70
C GLU A 129 -5.31 0.06 17.83
N TRP A 130 -4.37 -0.90 17.84
CA TRP A 130 -3.27 -0.94 18.81
C TRP A 130 -2.48 0.38 18.89
N PHE A 131 -2.35 1.11 17.79
CA PHE A 131 -1.68 2.41 17.80
C PHE A 131 -2.39 3.47 18.67
N GLY A 132 -3.67 3.31 18.94
CA GLY A 132 -4.41 4.18 19.89
C GLY A 132 -3.77 4.20 21.27
N GLU A 133 -3.18 3.07 21.69
CA GLU A 133 -2.46 2.93 22.94
C GLU A 133 -0.95 3.19 22.77
N ALA A 134 -0.36 2.66 21.71
CA ALA A 134 1.08 2.75 21.48
C ALA A 134 1.57 4.15 21.04
N ALA A 135 0.69 4.95 20.43
CA ALA A 135 0.99 6.32 19.97
C ALA A 135 -0.23 7.25 20.22
N PRO A 136 -0.67 7.46 21.46
CA PRO A 136 -1.96 8.06 21.80
C PRO A 136 -2.16 9.51 21.35
N PHE A 137 -1.08 10.23 21.07
CA PHE A 137 -1.13 11.63 20.61
C PHE A 137 -0.94 11.78 19.10
N THR A 138 -0.97 10.67 18.39
CA THR A 138 -0.69 10.64 16.96
C THR A 138 -1.93 10.24 16.17
N VAL A 139 -2.21 10.98 15.11
CA VAL A 139 -3.24 10.56 14.14
C VAL A 139 -2.70 9.37 13.36
N VAL A 140 -3.17 8.18 13.72
CA VAL A 140 -2.84 6.94 13.02
C VAL A 140 -3.96 6.62 12.03
N ASP A 141 -3.56 6.45 10.79
CA ASP A 141 -4.45 6.17 9.66
C ASP A 141 -3.76 5.11 8.81
N GLU A 142 -4.52 4.16 8.28
CA GLU A 142 -3.98 3.07 7.46
C GLU A 142 -3.15 3.55 6.27
N ARG A 143 -3.42 4.74 5.74
CA ARG A 143 -2.66 5.34 4.63
C ARG A 143 -1.17 5.48 4.92
N ARG A 144 -0.76 5.58 6.19
CA ARG A 144 0.65 5.62 6.59
C ARG A 144 1.38 4.32 6.27
N PHE A 145 0.66 3.21 6.35
CA PHE A 145 1.18 1.86 6.11
C PHE A 145 0.98 1.42 4.66
N ARG A 146 0.06 2.06 3.94
CA ARG A 146 -0.23 1.83 2.52
C ARG A 146 -0.65 0.38 2.23
N PRO A 147 -1.53 -0.23 3.04
CA PRO A 147 -2.02 -1.57 2.76
C PRO A 147 -2.88 -1.58 1.50
N ASN A 148 -2.93 -2.72 0.82
CA ASN A 148 -3.92 -2.93 -0.24
C ASN A 148 -5.28 -3.29 0.37
N ILE A 149 -5.28 -4.04 1.46
CA ILE A 149 -6.48 -4.50 2.13
C ILE A 149 -6.41 -4.11 3.60
N LEU A 150 -7.41 -3.40 4.10
CA LEU A 150 -7.69 -3.31 5.52
C LEU A 150 -8.74 -4.39 5.82
N LEU A 151 -8.38 -5.33 6.69
CA LEU A 151 -9.22 -6.43 7.10
C LEU A 151 -9.80 -6.17 8.48
N ARG A 152 -11.12 -6.04 8.58
CA ARG A 152 -11.80 -5.93 9.87
C ARG A 152 -11.84 -7.30 10.54
N THR A 153 -11.09 -7.42 11.62
CA THR A 153 -11.00 -8.63 12.43
C THR A 153 -12.13 -8.73 13.46
N PRO A 154 -12.45 -9.92 13.95
CA PRO A 154 -13.39 -10.09 15.06
C PRO A 154 -13.00 -9.28 16.31
N PRO A 155 -13.98 -8.82 17.12
CA PRO A 155 -13.68 -8.17 18.39
C PRO A 155 -12.79 -9.04 19.30
N GLY A 156 -11.81 -8.41 19.97
CA GLY A 156 -10.87 -9.11 20.84
C GLY A 156 -9.72 -9.82 20.12
N THR A 157 -9.61 -9.66 18.81
CA THR A 157 -8.42 -10.12 18.07
C THR A 157 -7.19 -9.37 18.57
N PRO A 158 -6.08 -10.05 18.92
CA PRO A 158 -4.87 -9.38 19.35
C PRO A 158 -4.21 -8.62 18.20
N PRO A 159 -3.44 -7.54 18.48
CA PRO A 159 -2.62 -6.89 17.47
C PRO A 159 -1.58 -7.85 16.92
N PHE A 160 -1.09 -7.55 15.71
CA PHE A 160 -0.11 -8.36 14.96
C PHE A 160 -0.59 -9.80 14.64
N VAL A 161 -1.92 -9.99 14.62
CA VAL A 161 -2.55 -11.27 14.24
C VAL A 161 -2.12 -11.74 12.84
N GLU A 162 -1.67 -10.82 12.01
CA GLU A 162 -1.16 -11.07 10.66
C GLU A 162 -0.02 -12.08 10.63
N ASP A 163 0.76 -12.18 11.71
CA ASP A 163 1.84 -13.16 11.81
C ASP A 163 1.34 -14.61 11.81
N ALA A 164 0.15 -14.83 12.37
CA ALA A 164 -0.48 -16.16 12.37
C ALA A 164 -0.97 -16.61 10.99
N TRP A 165 -1.00 -15.69 10.01
CA TRP A 165 -1.41 -16.02 8.64
C TRP A 165 -0.23 -16.45 7.76
N LEU A 166 1.01 -16.19 8.18
CA LEU A 166 2.20 -16.50 7.40
C LEU A 166 2.31 -18.01 7.12
N GLY A 167 2.66 -18.34 5.88
CA GLY A 167 2.72 -19.71 5.39
C GLY A 167 1.37 -20.32 5.02
N ARG A 168 0.26 -19.57 5.17
CA ARG A 168 -1.10 -20.03 4.87
C ARG A 168 -1.69 -19.27 3.69
N GLN A 169 -2.79 -19.77 3.15
CA GLN A 169 -3.53 -19.14 2.08
C GLN A 169 -4.88 -18.63 2.58
N ALA A 170 -5.32 -17.49 2.04
CA ALA A 170 -6.65 -16.96 2.30
C ALA A 170 -7.42 -16.79 0.99
N ARG A 171 -8.75 -16.97 1.06
CA ARG A 171 -9.67 -16.68 -0.04
C ARG A 171 -10.99 -16.12 0.48
N GLY A 172 -11.68 -15.38 -0.37
CA GLY A 172 -13.07 -15.00 -0.10
C GLY A 172 -14.05 -16.13 -0.34
N GLU A 173 -15.28 -15.95 0.16
CA GLU A 173 -16.36 -16.94 0.01
C GLU A 173 -16.92 -17.03 -1.42
N ALA A 174 -16.80 -15.95 -2.21
CA ALA A 174 -17.32 -15.93 -3.58
C ALA A 174 -16.52 -16.88 -4.50
N PRO A 175 -17.17 -17.57 -5.44
CA PRO A 175 -16.51 -18.52 -6.36
C PRO A 175 -15.41 -17.87 -7.21
N ASP A 176 -15.56 -16.58 -7.54
CA ASP A 176 -14.60 -15.79 -8.32
C ASP A 176 -13.58 -15.04 -7.44
N SER A 177 -13.50 -15.33 -6.14
CA SER A 177 -12.59 -14.66 -5.24
C SER A 177 -11.14 -15.05 -5.51
N ALA A 178 -10.24 -14.04 -5.47
CA ALA A 178 -8.81 -14.27 -5.52
C ALA A 178 -8.34 -15.08 -4.31
N ARG A 179 -7.24 -15.83 -4.50
CA ARG A 179 -6.55 -16.53 -3.41
C ARG A 179 -5.20 -15.87 -3.18
N LEU A 180 -4.92 -15.53 -1.92
CA LEU A 180 -3.69 -14.90 -1.47
C LEU A 180 -2.86 -15.88 -0.64
N SER A 181 -1.57 -15.98 -0.90
CA SER A 181 -0.61 -16.77 -0.10
C SER A 181 0.23 -15.81 0.74
N PHE A 182 0.07 -15.84 2.06
CA PHE A 182 0.84 -14.98 2.96
C PHE A 182 2.27 -15.50 3.14
N VAL A 183 3.25 -14.66 2.83
CA VAL A 183 4.66 -15.08 2.73
C VAL A 183 5.52 -14.45 3.82
N ALA A 184 5.32 -13.17 4.13
CA ALA A 184 6.21 -12.43 5.04
C ALA A 184 5.48 -11.27 5.71
N SER A 185 5.98 -10.79 6.84
CA SER A 185 5.61 -9.50 7.40
C SER A 185 6.39 -8.37 6.71
N SER A 186 5.76 -7.23 6.51
CA SER A 186 6.35 -6.08 5.83
C SER A 186 7.35 -5.35 6.73
N GLU A 187 8.60 -5.22 6.30
CA GLU A 187 9.56 -4.32 6.96
C GLU A 187 9.15 -2.86 6.77
N ARG A 188 9.07 -2.13 7.88
CA ARG A 188 8.66 -0.72 7.89
C ARG A 188 9.86 0.21 7.94
N CYS A 189 9.71 1.36 7.30
CA CYS A 189 10.74 2.38 7.25
C CYS A 189 10.19 3.75 7.62
N SER A 190 11.02 4.78 7.61
CA SER A 190 10.66 6.16 7.95
C SER A 190 9.48 6.73 7.15
N MET A 191 9.10 6.10 6.04
CA MET A 191 7.94 6.51 5.25
C MET A 191 6.61 6.43 6.02
N THR A 192 6.50 5.54 7.04
CA THR A 192 5.30 5.45 7.90
C THR A 192 5.04 6.72 8.69
N GLY A 193 6.12 7.42 9.08
CA GLY A 193 6.04 8.70 9.78
C GLY A 193 6.05 9.92 8.85
N ALA A 194 6.20 9.75 7.55
CA ALA A 194 6.28 10.87 6.62
C ALA A 194 4.94 11.62 6.51
N PRO A 195 4.97 12.96 6.31
CA PRO A 195 3.76 13.75 6.18
C PRO A 195 3.04 13.43 4.87
N GLN A 196 1.69 13.35 4.95
CA GLN A 196 0.78 13.13 3.84
C GLN A 196 -0.39 14.13 3.95
N PRO A 197 -1.22 14.31 2.93
CA PRO A 197 -2.40 15.15 3.04
C PRO A 197 -3.30 14.74 4.22
N GLY A 198 -3.48 15.66 5.17
CA GLY A 198 -4.24 15.44 6.41
C GLY A 198 -3.52 14.62 7.49
N LEU A 199 -2.27 14.20 7.26
CA LEU A 199 -1.46 13.43 8.22
C LEU A 199 -0.13 14.15 8.48
N PRO A 200 0.12 14.67 9.68
CA PRO A 200 1.38 15.34 10.02
C PRO A 200 2.55 14.36 10.10
N HIS A 201 3.78 14.89 10.16
CA HIS A 201 4.96 14.08 10.43
C HIS A 201 4.85 13.40 11.80
N ALA A 202 5.09 12.10 11.87
CA ALA A 202 4.87 11.26 13.04
C ALA A 202 5.93 10.14 13.16
N PRO A 203 7.18 10.50 13.53
CA PRO A 203 8.28 9.53 13.61
C PRO A 203 8.11 8.51 14.74
N GLU A 204 7.26 8.81 15.73
CA GLU A 204 6.89 7.93 16.83
C GLU A 204 6.19 6.65 16.36
N ILE A 205 5.51 6.66 15.22
CA ILE A 205 4.85 5.47 14.65
C ILE A 205 5.89 4.37 14.36
N LEU A 206 6.96 4.72 13.64
CA LEU A 206 8.02 3.73 13.38
C LEU A 206 8.70 3.26 14.66
N LYS A 207 8.91 4.16 15.63
CA LYS A 207 9.50 3.79 16.93
C LYS A 207 8.62 2.79 17.67
N ALA A 208 7.29 3.00 17.67
CA ALA A 208 6.35 2.08 18.28
C ALA A 208 6.41 0.69 17.62
N ILE A 209 6.42 0.63 16.28
CA ILE A 209 6.53 -0.64 15.54
C ILE A 209 7.86 -1.34 15.84
N VAL A 210 8.98 -0.61 15.85
CA VAL A 210 10.29 -1.20 16.17
C VAL A 210 10.32 -1.77 17.58
N HIS A 211 9.76 -1.04 18.54
CA HIS A 211 9.76 -1.47 19.94
C HIS A 211 8.87 -2.70 20.19
N ALA A 212 7.69 -2.73 19.57
CA ALA A 212 6.69 -3.79 19.84
C ALA A 212 6.82 -5.00 18.91
N HIS A 213 7.34 -4.82 17.68
CA HIS A 213 7.26 -5.84 16.65
C HIS A 213 8.45 -5.79 15.66
N ASP A 214 9.66 -5.53 16.16
CA ASP A 214 10.92 -5.58 15.40
C ASP A 214 10.91 -4.83 14.06
N GLY A 215 10.14 -3.75 13.98
CA GLY A 215 10.04 -2.93 12.77
C GLY A 215 9.18 -3.53 11.65
N ARG A 216 8.36 -4.53 11.94
CA ARG A 216 7.49 -5.23 10.99
C ARG A 216 6.03 -4.92 11.25
N LEU A 217 5.22 -4.95 10.19
CA LEU A 217 3.78 -4.72 10.28
C LEU A 217 3.13 -5.33 9.04
N ASP A 218 1.81 -5.60 9.11
CA ASP A 218 1.03 -6.16 8.01
C ASP A 218 1.59 -7.46 7.40
N ALA A 219 0.72 -8.30 6.85
CA ALA A 219 1.12 -9.48 6.09
C ALA A 219 1.24 -9.14 4.61
N LEU A 220 2.32 -9.59 4.00
CA LEU A 220 2.55 -9.53 2.57
C LEU A 220 2.18 -10.85 1.92
N ALA A 221 1.50 -10.77 0.79
CA ALA A 221 1.03 -11.94 0.06
C ALA A 221 1.40 -11.91 -1.43
N GLU A 222 1.59 -13.09 -1.98
CA GLU A 222 1.57 -13.38 -3.40
C GLU A 222 0.15 -13.80 -3.81
N VAL A 223 -0.15 -13.72 -5.10
CA VAL A 223 -1.41 -14.19 -5.67
C VAL A 223 -1.30 -15.68 -5.99
N ALA A 224 -1.95 -16.52 -5.20
CA ALA A 224 -2.00 -17.96 -5.43
C ALA A 224 -3.00 -18.35 -6.52
N ALA A 225 -4.07 -17.58 -6.68
CA ALA A 225 -4.98 -17.67 -7.81
C ALA A 225 -5.62 -16.30 -8.12
N PRO A 226 -5.63 -15.88 -9.38
CA PRO A 226 -6.34 -14.68 -9.82
C PRO A 226 -7.84 -14.74 -9.50
N GLY A 227 -8.47 -13.56 -9.42
CA GLY A 227 -9.90 -13.46 -9.14
C GLY A 227 -10.28 -12.03 -8.82
N ARG A 228 -11.29 -11.85 -7.98
CA ARG A 228 -11.80 -10.55 -7.56
C ARG A 228 -11.87 -10.45 -6.04
N LEU A 229 -11.61 -9.26 -5.51
CA LEU A 229 -11.85 -8.91 -4.11
C LEU A 229 -12.85 -7.76 -4.04
N ARG A 230 -13.73 -7.80 -3.03
CA ARG A 230 -14.78 -6.81 -2.78
C ARG A 230 -14.79 -6.39 -1.32
N VAL A 231 -15.11 -5.15 -1.08
CA VAL A 231 -15.47 -4.70 0.29
C VAL A 231 -16.67 -5.53 0.76
N GLY A 232 -16.57 -6.06 1.97
CA GLY A 232 -17.55 -6.97 2.54
C GLY A 232 -17.24 -8.47 2.36
N ASP A 233 -16.28 -8.85 1.53
CA ASP A 233 -15.86 -10.26 1.41
C ASP A 233 -15.30 -10.76 2.75
N ARG A 234 -15.76 -11.93 3.18
CA ARG A 234 -15.13 -12.65 4.29
C ARG A 234 -13.94 -13.43 3.76
N LEU A 235 -12.80 -13.28 4.43
CA LEU A 235 -11.61 -14.06 4.13
C LEU A 235 -11.46 -15.22 5.10
N THR A 236 -11.21 -16.41 4.55
CA THR A 236 -10.95 -17.63 5.30
C THR A 236 -9.55 -18.14 4.99
N LEU A 237 -8.85 -18.63 6.03
CA LEU A 237 -7.60 -19.36 5.87
C LEU A 237 -7.86 -20.85 5.64
N ASP A 238 -7.10 -21.39 4.70
CA ASP A 238 -7.02 -22.83 4.42
C ASP A 238 -5.91 -23.48 5.24
#